data_60dca80ef79420c153611effd2355f36
#
_entry.id   60dca80ef79420c153611effd2355f36
#
_cell.length_a   1.000
_cell.length_b   1.000
_cell.length_c   1.000
_cell.angle_alpha   90.00
_cell.angle_beta   90.00
_cell.angle_gamma   90.00
#
_symmetry.space_group_name_H-M   'P 1'
#
loop_
_entity.id
_entity.type
_entity.pdbx_description
1 polymer ?
#
loop_
_entity_poly.entity_id
_entity_poly.type
_entity_poly.pdbx_seq_one_letter_code
_entity_poly.pdbx_strand_id
1 'polypeptide(L)'
;GVASNPCIFENLLLVMVGGSTPQTRGLPTERLAQVEPDGTAVVAFDKLTGNEVYRVGAGLASYSSLAVKQIDGQSTGLAFLRDGLMGWEPSSGQVLFNFPWRAPLLESVNAASPIVSGEQVFISEAYEVGSALLRIKHGQPPSVVWKDGGPRSRCRFRAHWATPIVVDGFLYGSSGRNGPDTDFRCVRLADG
;
A
#
# COMPACT_ATOMS: atom_id res chain seq x y z
N GLY A 1 -13.96 4.62 0.40
CA GLY A 1 -14.11 4.22 -0.99
C GLY A 1 -12.98 3.30 -1.43
N VAL A 2 -13.17 2.59 -2.52
CA VAL A 2 -12.16 1.72 -3.14
C VAL A 2 -11.93 2.24 -4.56
N ALA A 3 -10.67 2.51 -4.91
CA ALA A 3 -10.28 2.95 -6.26
C ALA A 3 -9.08 2.14 -6.79
N SER A 4 -8.81 1.00 -6.19
CA SER A 4 -7.73 0.10 -6.55
C SER A 4 -8.02 -0.60 -7.89
N ASN A 5 -7.02 -0.68 -8.75
CA ASN A 5 -7.09 -1.52 -9.94
C ASN A 5 -6.91 -3.00 -9.53
N PRO A 6 -7.69 -3.92 -10.12
CA PRO A 6 -7.44 -5.34 -9.97
C PRO A 6 -6.12 -5.74 -10.66
N CYS A 7 -5.56 -6.86 -10.22
CA CYS A 7 -4.31 -7.40 -10.76
C CYS A 7 -4.51 -8.85 -11.19
N ILE A 8 -3.96 -9.23 -12.34
CA ILE A 8 -3.92 -10.63 -12.78
C ILE A 8 -2.59 -11.24 -12.34
N PHE A 9 -2.68 -12.39 -11.71
CA PHE A 9 -1.53 -13.25 -11.41
C PHE A 9 -1.86 -14.69 -11.80
N GLU A 10 -1.18 -15.21 -12.80
CA GLU A 10 -1.45 -16.55 -13.37
C GLU A 10 -2.93 -16.72 -13.72
N ASN A 11 -3.64 -17.64 -13.07
CA ASN A 11 -5.07 -17.87 -13.25
C ASN A 11 -5.96 -17.05 -12.30
N LEU A 12 -5.38 -16.21 -11.47
CA LEU A 12 -6.10 -15.45 -10.46
C LEU A 12 -6.35 -14.01 -10.89
N LEU A 13 -7.55 -13.53 -10.62
CA LEU A 13 -7.91 -12.12 -10.57
C LEU A 13 -7.88 -11.68 -9.10
N LEU A 14 -6.94 -10.82 -8.75
CA LEU A 14 -6.76 -10.29 -7.40
C LEU A 14 -7.45 -8.94 -7.28
N VAL A 15 -8.31 -8.78 -6.29
CA VAL A 15 -9.13 -7.58 -6.09
C VAL A 15 -8.98 -7.09 -4.65
N MET A 16 -8.65 -5.80 -4.47
CA MET A 16 -8.73 -5.17 -3.15
C MET A 16 -10.22 -4.92 -2.84
N VAL A 17 -10.74 -5.58 -1.83
CA VAL A 17 -12.11 -5.42 -1.36
C VAL A 17 -12.15 -4.60 -0.08
N GLY A 18 -11.36 -4.97 0.93
CA GLY A 18 -11.23 -4.25 2.20
C GLY A 18 -12.59 -4.01 2.85
N GLY A 19 -13.40 -5.03 2.91
CA GLY A 19 -14.73 -4.99 3.46
C GLY A 19 -14.77 -4.79 4.98
N SER A 20 -15.92 -4.45 5.50
CA SER A 20 -16.16 -4.24 6.92
C SER A 20 -17.21 -5.20 7.46
N THR A 21 -17.10 -5.53 8.75
CA THR A 21 -18.08 -6.37 9.44
C THR A 21 -19.50 -5.78 9.35
N PRO A 22 -20.54 -6.62 9.36
CA PRO A 22 -21.93 -6.14 9.35
C PRO A 22 -22.24 -5.16 10.48
N GLN A 23 -21.60 -5.32 11.65
CA GLN A 23 -21.81 -4.50 12.84
C GLN A 23 -21.27 -3.09 12.69
N THR A 24 -20.24 -2.91 11.88
CA THR A 24 -19.59 -1.60 11.69
C THR A 24 -19.79 -1.02 10.29
N ARG A 25 -20.47 -1.77 9.42
CA ARG A 25 -20.82 -1.32 8.06
C ARG A 25 -21.77 -0.12 8.13
N GLY A 26 -21.42 0.94 7.41
CA GLY A 26 -22.26 2.14 7.34
C GLY A 26 -22.13 3.08 8.54
N LEU A 27 -21.12 2.90 9.40
CA LEU A 27 -20.79 3.90 10.40
C LEU A 27 -20.51 5.26 9.75
N PRO A 28 -20.94 6.37 10.37
CA PRO A 28 -20.69 7.71 9.84
C PRO A 28 -19.18 8.01 9.79
N THR A 29 -18.80 8.98 8.96
CA THR A 29 -17.40 9.32 8.67
C THR A 29 -16.58 9.63 9.92
N GLU A 30 -17.19 10.28 10.92
CA GLU A 30 -16.57 10.65 12.20
C GLU A 30 -16.19 9.42 13.03
N ARG A 31 -16.80 8.28 12.74
CA ARG A 31 -16.57 7.00 13.40
C ARG A 31 -15.77 6.01 12.55
N LEU A 32 -15.16 6.45 11.47
CA LEU A 32 -14.41 5.60 10.53
C LEU A 32 -13.26 4.82 11.21
N ALA A 33 -12.69 5.35 12.30
CA ALA A 33 -11.68 4.64 13.08
C ALA A 33 -12.23 3.40 13.83
N GLN A 34 -13.55 3.28 13.97
CA GLN A 34 -14.23 2.17 14.64
C GLN A 34 -14.71 1.09 13.65
N VAL A 35 -14.46 1.28 12.36
CA VAL A 35 -14.82 0.30 11.34
C VAL A 35 -13.88 -0.89 11.45
N GLU A 36 -14.46 -2.07 11.61
CA GLU A 36 -13.72 -3.33 11.73
C GLU A 36 -13.67 -4.05 10.38
N PRO A 37 -12.49 -4.49 9.94
CA PRO A 37 -12.36 -5.27 8.71
C PRO A 37 -12.95 -6.67 8.86
N ASP A 38 -13.46 -7.23 7.77
CA ASP A 38 -14.10 -8.55 7.72
C ASP A 38 -13.21 -9.67 7.16
N GLY A 39 -11.92 -9.44 7.03
CA GLY A 39 -10.95 -10.43 6.52
C GLY A 39 -10.83 -10.46 4.99
N THR A 40 -11.43 -9.50 4.29
CA THR A 40 -11.42 -9.43 2.82
C THR A 40 -10.53 -8.30 2.29
N ALA A 41 -9.34 -8.07 2.88
CA ALA A 41 -8.46 -7.02 2.35
C ALA A 41 -8.18 -7.25 0.87
N VAL A 42 -7.86 -8.48 0.48
CA VAL A 42 -7.76 -8.91 -0.92
C VAL A 42 -8.57 -10.20 -1.09
N VAL A 43 -9.29 -10.32 -2.20
CA VAL A 43 -9.98 -11.53 -2.61
C VAL A 43 -9.44 -11.96 -3.97
N ALA A 44 -9.12 -13.24 -4.09
CA ALA A 44 -8.69 -13.86 -5.33
C ALA A 44 -9.83 -14.66 -5.95
N PHE A 45 -10.04 -14.44 -7.22
CA PHE A 45 -11.01 -15.19 -8.03
C PHE A 45 -10.28 -15.95 -9.14
N ASP A 46 -10.78 -17.10 -9.53
CA ASP A 46 -10.42 -17.71 -10.79
C ASP A 46 -10.86 -16.79 -11.94
N LYS A 47 -9.92 -16.35 -12.74
CA LYS A 47 -10.16 -15.31 -13.77
C LYS A 47 -11.09 -15.76 -14.92
N LEU A 48 -11.29 -17.08 -15.09
CA LEU A 48 -12.11 -17.63 -16.16
C LEU A 48 -13.55 -17.92 -15.68
N THR A 49 -13.68 -18.43 -14.45
CA THR A 49 -14.98 -18.83 -13.91
C THR A 49 -15.61 -17.79 -12.99
N GLY A 50 -14.79 -16.87 -12.44
CA GLY A 50 -15.25 -15.91 -11.43
C GLY A 50 -15.44 -16.53 -10.04
N ASN A 51 -15.14 -17.80 -9.84
CA ASN A 51 -15.21 -18.43 -8.54
C ASN A 51 -14.18 -17.87 -7.58
N GLU A 52 -14.56 -17.63 -6.34
CA GLU A 52 -13.65 -17.23 -5.30
C GLU A 52 -12.69 -18.39 -4.96
N VAL A 53 -11.39 -18.08 -4.88
CA VAL A 53 -10.34 -19.04 -4.57
C VAL A 53 -9.86 -18.88 -3.13
N TYR A 54 -9.59 -17.63 -2.69
CA TYR A 54 -9.23 -17.33 -1.31
C TYR A 54 -9.52 -15.87 -0.94
N ARG A 55 -9.56 -15.61 0.36
CA ARG A 55 -9.56 -14.26 0.97
C ARG A 55 -8.34 -14.12 1.85
N VAL A 56 -7.77 -12.92 1.91
CA VAL A 56 -6.59 -12.67 2.73
C VAL A 56 -6.56 -11.26 3.29
N GLY A 57 -6.08 -11.17 4.54
CA GLY A 57 -5.79 -9.93 5.24
C GLY A 57 -6.99 -9.29 5.92
N ALA A 58 -6.72 -8.65 7.06
CA ALA A 58 -7.70 -7.98 7.90
C ALA A 58 -7.52 -6.46 7.83
N GLY A 59 -7.42 -5.89 6.64
CA GLY A 59 -7.28 -4.45 6.42
C GLY A 59 -8.43 -3.86 5.63
N LEU A 60 -8.79 -2.62 5.93
CA LEU A 60 -9.75 -1.86 5.12
C LEU A 60 -9.07 -1.39 3.84
N ALA A 61 -9.85 -1.28 2.77
CA ALA A 61 -9.34 -0.78 1.49
C ALA A 61 -8.82 0.65 1.60
N SER A 62 -7.86 0.96 0.74
CA SER A 62 -7.41 2.31 0.45
C SER A 62 -7.56 2.56 -1.06
N TYR A 63 -6.83 3.54 -1.61
CA TYR A 63 -6.96 3.90 -3.04
C TYR A 63 -5.79 3.38 -3.88
N SER A 64 -4.75 2.87 -3.25
CA SER A 64 -3.59 2.28 -3.91
C SER A 64 -3.97 1.05 -4.72
N SER A 65 -3.36 0.86 -5.87
CA SER A 65 -3.54 -0.36 -6.66
C SER A 65 -2.72 -1.52 -6.11
N LEU A 66 -3.23 -2.74 -6.30
CA LEU A 66 -2.50 -3.96 -6.01
C LEU A 66 -1.29 -4.10 -6.95
N ALA A 67 -0.23 -4.70 -6.45
CA ALA A 67 0.91 -5.10 -7.26
C ALA A 67 1.35 -6.53 -6.91
N VAL A 68 1.77 -7.31 -7.91
CA VAL A 68 2.51 -8.54 -7.72
C VAL A 68 3.89 -8.35 -8.34
N LYS A 69 4.93 -8.57 -7.56
CA LYS A 69 6.33 -8.35 -7.95
C LYS A 69 7.22 -9.49 -7.47
N GLN A 70 8.33 -9.69 -8.16
CA GLN A 70 9.41 -10.54 -7.66
C GLN A 70 10.20 -9.75 -6.59
N ILE A 71 10.24 -10.27 -5.38
CA ILE A 71 10.98 -9.71 -4.26
C ILE A 71 11.73 -10.85 -3.59
N ASP A 72 13.06 -10.73 -3.43
CA ASP A 72 13.91 -11.77 -2.85
C ASP A 72 13.67 -13.16 -3.51
N GLY A 73 13.53 -13.17 -4.86
CA GLY A 73 13.36 -14.37 -5.66
C GLY A 73 11.96 -15.02 -5.62
N GLN A 74 10.98 -14.42 -4.94
CA GLN A 74 9.62 -14.95 -4.82
C GLN A 74 8.55 -13.95 -5.27
N SER A 75 7.46 -14.47 -5.83
CA SER A 75 6.30 -13.66 -6.15
C SER A 75 5.65 -13.15 -4.88
N THR A 76 5.57 -11.85 -4.72
CA THR A 76 4.98 -11.19 -3.55
C THR A 76 3.88 -10.25 -4.00
N GLY A 77 2.68 -10.45 -3.49
CA GLY A 77 1.58 -9.50 -3.59
C GLY A 77 1.76 -8.38 -2.59
N LEU A 78 1.47 -7.15 -3.00
CA LEU A 78 1.53 -5.95 -2.17
C LEU A 78 0.19 -5.22 -2.21
N ALA A 79 -0.41 -5.00 -1.05
CA ALA A 79 -1.61 -4.19 -0.84
C ALA A 79 -1.29 -3.06 0.15
N PHE A 80 -1.35 -1.83 -0.32
CA PHE A 80 -1.20 -0.67 0.56
C PHE A 80 -2.58 -0.26 1.06
N LEU A 81 -2.98 -0.90 2.15
CA LEU A 81 -4.26 -0.79 2.81
C LEU A 81 -4.35 0.50 3.63
N ARG A 82 -5.53 0.77 4.20
CA ARG A 82 -5.74 1.95 5.04
C ARG A 82 -4.76 2.05 6.21
N ASP A 83 -4.40 0.95 6.82
CA ASP A 83 -3.58 0.92 8.04
C ASP A 83 -2.13 0.50 7.80
N GLY A 84 -1.74 0.27 6.54
CA GLY A 84 -0.36 -0.07 6.19
C GLY A 84 -0.18 -0.97 4.98
N LEU A 85 1.03 -1.42 4.82
CA LEU A 85 1.42 -2.31 3.73
C LEU A 85 1.31 -3.77 4.17
N MET A 86 0.52 -4.55 3.45
CA MET A 86 0.46 -6.00 3.57
C MET A 86 1.19 -6.65 2.39
N GLY A 87 2.06 -7.61 2.69
CA GLY A 87 2.63 -8.53 1.73
C GLY A 87 2.04 -9.93 1.89
N TRP A 88 1.72 -10.58 0.77
CA TRP A 88 1.21 -11.96 0.79
C TRP A 88 1.74 -12.78 -0.37
N GLU A 89 1.70 -14.10 -0.25
CA GLU A 89 1.96 -15.01 -1.34
C GLU A 89 0.74 -15.11 -2.26
N PRO A 90 0.81 -14.65 -3.52
CA PRO A 90 -0.36 -14.51 -4.37
C PRO A 90 -0.97 -15.84 -4.83
N SER A 91 -0.23 -16.95 -4.81
CA SER A 91 -0.74 -18.27 -5.19
C SER A 91 -1.59 -18.92 -4.09
N SER A 92 -1.23 -18.72 -2.81
CA SER A 92 -1.88 -19.39 -1.66
C SER A 92 -2.75 -18.48 -0.80
N GLY A 93 -2.54 -17.17 -0.87
CA GLY A 93 -3.15 -16.21 0.05
C GLY A 93 -2.46 -16.13 1.41
N GLN A 94 -1.30 -16.75 1.61
CA GLN A 94 -0.58 -16.67 2.88
C GLN A 94 -0.05 -15.26 3.11
N VAL A 95 -0.41 -14.64 4.26
CA VAL A 95 0.18 -13.36 4.65
C VAL A 95 1.65 -13.57 5.02
N LEU A 96 2.54 -12.80 4.39
CA LEU A 96 3.98 -12.84 4.63
C LEU A 96 4.39 -11.80 5.67
N PHE A 97 3.80 -10.60 5.59
CA PHE A 97 4.06 -9.53 6.55
C PHE A 97 2.95 -8.47 6.55
N ASN A 98 2.89 -7.72 7.65
CA ASN A 98 2.18 -6.46 7.74
C ASN A 98 3.14 -5.39 8.27
N PHE A 99 3.16 -4.22 7.64
CA PHE A 99 3.94 -3.07 8.06
C PHE A 99 3.00 -1.89 8.33
N PRO A 100 2.81 -1.48 9.60
CA PRO A 100 1.92 -0.38 9.96
C PRO A 100 2.37 0.95 9.33
N TRP A 101 1.42 1.63 8.67
CA TRP A 101 1.65 2.94 8.06
C TRP A 101 0.35 3.70 7.98
N ARG A 102 0.14 4.60 8.93
CA ARG A 102 -1.12 5.34 9.06
C ARG A 102 -0.89 6.73 9.62
N ALA A 103 -1.45 7.75 8.97
CA ALA A 103 -1.52 9.09 9.53
C ALA A 103 -2.53 9.17 10.70
N PRO A 104 -2.31 10.07 11.64
CA PRO A 104 -3.28 10.31 12.73
C PRO A 104 -4.58 10.96 12.24
N LEU A 105 -4.58 11.55 11.05
CA LEU A 105 -5.75 12.17 10.45
C LEU A 105 -6.74 11.12 9.95
N LEU A 106 -8.00 11.27 10.32
CA LEU A 106 -9.06 10.31 10.01
C LEU A 106 -9.27 10.14 8.51
N GLU A 107 -9.22 11.23 7.76
CA GLU A 107 -9.42 11.29 6.31
C GLU A 107 -8.20 10.88 5.49
N SER A 108 -7.09 10.54 6.13
CA SER A 108 -5.88 10.12 5.40
C SER A 108 -6.10 8.85 4.58
N VAL A 109 -5.46 8.79 3.43
CA VAL A 109 -5.55 7.66 2.50
C VAL A 109 -4.17 7.29 1.96
N ASN A 110 -3.91 6.01 1.88
CA ASN A 110 -2.75 5.45 1.18
C ASN A 110 -3.14 5.27 -0.30
N ALA A 111 -2.82 6.25 -1.15
CA ALA A 111 -3.29 6.27 -2.54
C ALA A 111 -2.19 5.97 -3.57
N ALA A 112 -0.97 6.48 -3.35
CA ALA A 112 0.16 6.12 -4.21
C ALA A 112 0.51 4.63 -4.06
N SER A 113 0.73 3.96 -5.17
CA SER A 113 1.06 2.53 -5.15
C SER A 113 2.48 2.28 -4.63
N PRO A 114 2.73 1.18 -3.91
CA PRO A 114 4.08 0.80 -3.51
C PRO A 114 4.99 0.61 -4.71
N ILE A 115 6.23 1.07 -4.61
CA ILE A 115 7.23 0.93 -5.66
C ILE A 115 8.25 -0.11 -5.24
N VAL A 116 8.51 -1.07 -6.11
CA VAL A 116 9.47 -2.14 -5.88
C VAL A 116 10.74 -1.91 -6.70
N SER A 117 11.89 -2.00 -6.05
CA SER A 117 13.21 -1.96 -6.65
C SER A 117 14.10 -3.05 -6.01
N GLY A 118 14.24 -4.18 -6.68
CA GLY A 118 14.89 -5.38 -6.13
C GLY A 118 14.18 -5.87 -4.85
N GLU A 119 14.91 -5.96 -3.74
CA GLU A 119 14.37 -6.33 -2.41
C GLU A 119 13.74 -5.15 -1.66
N GLN A 120 13.72 -3.96 -2.24
CA GLN A 120 13.24 -2.75 -1.58
C GLN A 120 11.85 -2.37 -2.03
N VAL A 121 11.04 -1.90 -1.08
CA VAL A 121 9.69 -1.39 -1.30
C VAL A 121 9.60 0.02 -0.72
N PHE A 122 9.32 0.99 -1.58
CA PHE A 122 9.05 2.36 -1.17
C PHE A 122 7.55 2.57 -1.02
N ILE A 123 7.16 3.21 0.09
CA ILE A 123 5.80 3.66 0.36
C ILE A 123 5.80 5.13 0.78
N SER A 124 4.71 5.83 0.49
CA SER A 124 4.59 7.25 0.82
C SER A 124 3.14 7.67 0.99
N GLU A 125 2.91 8.64 1.87
CA GLU A 125 1.62 9.27 2.12
C GLU A 125 1.80 10.76 2.41
N ALA A 126 0.84 11.60 2.00
CA ALA A 126 0.95 13.06 2.10
C ALA A 126 0.41 13.67 3.41
N TYR A 127 -0.17 12.86 4.31
CA TYR A 127 -0.82 13.33 5.54
C TYR A 127 0.14 13.28 6.74
N GLU A 128 1.32 13.89 6.61
CA GLU A 128 2.35 14.03 7.65
C GLU A 128 3.06 12.71 8.07
N VAL A 129 2.74 11.59 7.44
CA VAL A 129 3.47 10.34 7.66
C VAL A 129 4.76 10.31 6.85
N GLY A 130 4.75 10.92 5.65
CA GLY A 130 5.93 11.00 4.79
C GLY A 130 6.18 9.73 3.99
N SER A 131 7.42 9.25 4.02
CA SER A 131 7.87 8.11 3.21
C SER A 131 8.71 7.13 4.00
N ALA A 132 8.70 5.89 3.55
CA ALA A 132 9.63 4.87 4.00
C ALA A 132 10.16 4.03 2.84
N LEU A 133 11.42 3.67 2.92
CA LEU A 133 12.02 2.59 2.14
C LEU A 133 12.20 1.38 3.05
N LEU A 134 11.56 0.30 2.69
CA LEU A 134 11.61 -0.97 3.40
C LEU A 134 12.48 -1.96 2.64
N ARG A 135 13.20 -2.81 3.34
CA ARG A 135 13.80 -4.02 2.77
C ARG A 135 12.96 -5.21 3.15
N ILE A 136 12.57 -5.99 2.16
CA ILE A 136 11.75 -7.18 2.30
C ILE A 136 12.61 -8.40 2.05
N LYS A 137 12.63 -9.31 3.01
CA LYS A 137 13.24 -10.64 2.88
C LYS A 137 12.26 -11.71 3.32
N HIS A 138 12.21 -12.80 2.57
CA HIS A 138 11.31 -13.90 2.92
C HIS A 138 11.63 -14.49 4.28
N GLY A 139 10.58 -14.84 5.03
CA GLY A 139 10.69 -15.38 6.39
C GLY A 139 11.13 -14.37 7.46
N GLN A 140 11.27 -13.10 7.11
CA GLN A 140 11.64 -12.03 8.05
C GLN A 140 10.63 -10.87 8.00
N PRO A 141 10.42 -10.16 9.12
CA PRO A 141 9.64 -8.93 9.09
C PRO A 141 10.36 -7.85 8.23
N PRO A 142 9.61 -6.94 7.59
CA PRO A 142 10.19 -5.82 6.87
C PRO A 142 11.12 -4.99 7.75
N SER A 143 12.30 -4.68 7.24
CA SER A 143 13.24 -3.78 7.92
C SER A 143 13.25 -2.39 7.26
N VAL A 144 13.28 -1.34 8.08
CA VAL A 144 13.31 0.04 7.60
C VAL A 144 14.72 0.40 7.18
N VAL A 145 14.93 0.72 5.90
CA VAL A 145 16.19 1.28 5.39
C VAL A 145 16.28 2.74 5.79
N TRP A 146 15.23 3.50 5.47
CA TRP A 146 15.04 4.87 5.96
C TRP A 146 13.55 5.19 6.01
N LYS A 147 13.20 6.15 6.86
CA LYS A 147 11.86 6.76 6.90
C LYS A 147 11.95 8.21 7.32
N ASP A 148 10.98 8.98 6.91
CA ASP A 148 10.75 10.34 7.35
C ASP A 148 9.30 10.54 7.81
N GLY A 149 8.92 11.76 8.12
CA GLY A 149 7.56 12.10 8.55
C GLY A 149 7.51 13.46 9.25
N GLY A 150 6.30 13.89 9.56
CA GLY A 150 6.03 15.18 10.18
C GLY A 150 5.82 16.29 9.15
N PRO A 151 6.19 17.56 9.48
CA PRO A 151 5.94 18.69 8.60
C PRO A 151 6.69 18.58 7.26
N ARG A 152 6.16 19.24 6.23
CA ARG A 152 6.69 19.23 4.86
C ARG A 152 8.22 19.40 4.79
N SER A 153 8.78 20.27 5.60
CA SER A 153 10.21 20.56 5.63
C SER A 153 11.10 19.38 6.05
N ARG A 154 10.52 18.37 6.70
CA ARG A 154 11.22 17.16 7.17
C ARG A 154 10.98 15.95 6.29
N CYS A 155 9.98 16.02 5.39
CA CYS A 155 9.68 14.91 4.49
C CYS A 155 10.47 15.05 3.19
N ARG A 156 11.19 14.00 2.83
CA ARG A 156 11.92 13.90 1.57
C ARG A 156 10.96 13.75 0.40
N PHE A 157 9.90 12.95 0.62
CA PHE A 157 8.83 12.74 -0.35
C PHE A 157 7.49 12.57 0.35
N ARG A 158 6.40 13.02 -0.27
CA ARG A 158 5.03 12.91 0.24
C ARG A 158 4.07 12.66 -0.92
N ALA A 159 4.07 11.45 -1.47
CA ALA A 159 3.14 11.12 -2.54
C ALA A 159 1.70 11.13 -2.03
N HIS A 160 0.81 11.80 -2.76
CA HIS A 160 -0.63 11.78 -2.48
C HIS A 160 -1.32 10.79 -3.43
N TRP A 161 -1.76 11.27 -4.59
CA TRP A 161 -2.42 10.42 -5.59
C TRP A 161 -1.45 9.87 -6.63
N ALA A 162 -0.44 10.66 -7.00
CA ALA A 162 0.50 10.31 -8.04
C ALA A 162 1.56 9.34 -7.50
N THR A 163 1.63 8.16 -8.07
CA THR A 163 2.71 7.21 -7.80
C THR A 163 3.99 7.71 -8.47
N PRO A 164 5.09 7.92 -7.73
CA PRO A 164 6.37 8.28 -8.33
C PRO A 164 6.96 7.14 -9.14
N ILE A 165 7.95 7.43 -9.96
CA ILE A 165 8.71 6.44 -10.74
C ILE A 165 10.14 6.35 -10.24
N VAL A 166 10.76 5.16 -10.41
CA VAL A 166 12.18 4.96 -10.14
C VAL A 166 12.94 4.85 -11.44
N VAL A 167 13.96 5.68 -11.61
CA VAL A 167 14.90 5.64 -12.73
C VAL A 167 16.31 5.78 -12.18
N ASP A 168 17.19 4.85 -12.51
CA ASP A 168 18.62 4.87 -12.15
C ASP A 168 18.89 5.12 -10.65
N GLY A 169 18.04 4.54 -9.77
CA GLY A 169 18.17 4.67 -8.32
C GLY A 169 17.61 5.97 -7.74
N PHE A 170 16.87 6.76 -8.52
CA PHE A 170 16.19 7.98 -8.07
C PHE A 170 14.69 7.87 -8.23
N LEU A 171 13.96 8.41 -7.26
CA LEU A 171 12.51 8.61 -7.29
C LEU A 171 12.19 9.97 -7.93
N TYR A 172 11.28 9.99 -8.89
CA TYR A 172 10.78 11.20 -9.53
C TYR A 172 9.27 11.27 -9.41
N GLY A 173 8.73 12.40 -9.00
CA GLY A 173 7.29 12.59 -8.93
C GLY A 173 6.82 13.81 -8.17
N SER A 174 5.51 14.00 -8.14
CA SER A 174 4.88 15.05 -7.34
C SER A 174 4.90 14.67 -5.87
N SER A 175 5.35 15.60 -5.05
CA SER A 175 5.41 15.49 -3.59
C SER A 175 4.56 16.58 -2.96
N GLY A 176 3.56 16.20 -2.20
CA GLY A 176 2.60 17.10 -1.58
C GLY A 176 1.16 16.75 -1.93
N ARG A 177 0.22 17.44 -1.27
CA ARG A 177 -1.21 17.13 -1.36
C ARG A 177 -1.93 17.99 -2.40
N ASN A 178 -1.77 19.29 -2.32
CA ASN A 178 -2.43 20.28 -3.16
C ASN A 178 -1.48 21.46 -3.40
N GLY A 179 -1.67 22.23 -4.49
CA GLY A 179 -1.00 23.53 -4.63
C GLY A 179 -1.48 24.51 -3.55
N PRO A 180 -0.60 25.33 -2.95
CA PRO A 180 0.82 25.48 -3.23
C PRO A 180 1.75 24.49 -2.49
N ASP A 181 1.21 23.46 -1.84
CA ASP A 181 1.96 22.47 -1.05
C ASP A 181 2.64 21.39 -1.89
N THR A 182 2.46 21.42 -3.20
CA THR A 182 3.01 20.41 -4.12
C THR A 182 4.21 20.93 -4.88
N ASP A 183 5.27 20.11 -4.93
CA ASP A 183 6.44 20.33 -5.76
C ASP A 183 6.80 19.04 -6.53
N PHE A 184 7.62 19.16 -7.57
CA PHE A 184 8.21 18.01 -8.25
C PHE A 184 9.58 17.71 -7.64
N ARG A 185 9.81 16.46 -7.26
CA ARG A 185 11.04 16.05 -6.58
C ARG A 185 11.77 14.95 -7.33
N CYS A 186 13.10 15.01 -7.20
CA CYS A 186 14.03 13.93 -7.47
C CYS A 186 14.71 13.58 -6.16
N VAL A 187 14.54 12.33 -5.70
CA VAL A 187 15.07 11.87 -4.41
C VAL A 187 15.85 10.58 -4.63
N ARG A 188 17.07 10.50 -4.09
CA ARG A 188 17.83 9.25 -4.17
C ARG A 188 17.12 8.15 -3.38
N LEU A 189 16.87 7.01 -4.01
CA LEU A 189 16.13 5.92 -3.37
C LEU A 189 16.87 5.35 -2.15
N ALA A 190 18.18 5.23 -2.23
CA ALA A 190 18.99 4.54 -1.22
C ALA A 190 18.99 5.22 0.16
N ASP A 191 18.94 6.54 0.19
CA ASP A 191 19.14 7.33 1.42
C ASP A 191 18.13 8.49 1.58
N GLY A 192 17.27 8.71 0.59
CA GLY A 192 16.27 9.77 0.59
C GLY A 192 16.85 11.13 0.21
#